data_7118c8428f5e58af1ae397025ca1c729
#
_entry.id   7118c8428f5e58af1ae397025ca1c729
#
_cell.length_a   1.000
_cell.length_b   1.000
_cell.length_c   1.000
_cell.angle_alpha   90.00
_cell.angle_beta   90.00
_cell.angle_gamma   90.00
#
_symmetry.space_group_name_H-M   'P 1'
#
loop_
_entity.id
_entity.type
_entity.pdbx_description
1 polymer ?
#
loop_
_entity_poly.entity_id
_entity_poly.type
_entity_poly.pdbx_seq_one_letter_code
_entity_poly.pdbx_strand_id
1 'polypeptide(L)'
;LPAGTVARRPFRVDEGRAYGPGVADMKSGLVLNVFVAEAFARCGGLGAPLKLFFSCDEEIGSPATRQTIMDTVRGARAVFNAEPGRVSGNLVTSRKGSMAVEFEVQGVAAHAGINHAAGASALEAMARKLLALHALTDPATGTTTNVGVLQGGIVPNMVAPHAKAELDVRYTAQTDPDALMERIRAIVEEESVPRTQGRVTAVRRTLPMAPTPDALLQLYRRGAQSLGFDVQGEFTGGAADSGLTASVGVPTLCATGPVGGHPHTEREYCELATFVPRAQAVALAIFDHP
;
A
#
# COMPACT_ATOMS: atom_id res chain seq x y z
N LEU A 1 -8.73 -7.93 -8.11
CA LEU A 1 -9.68 -7.68 -9.22
C LEU A 1 -10.86 -8.66 -9.15
N PRO A 2 -12.08 -8.25 -9.54
CA PRO A 2 -13.26 -9.11 -9.52
C PRO A 2 -13.10 -10.37 -10.40
N ALA A 3 -13.75 -11.46 -10.01
CA ALA A 3 -13.78 -12.69 -10.81
C ALA A 3 -14.28 -12.41 -12.24
N GLY A 4 -13.71 -13.08 -13.22
CA GLY A 4 -14.03 -12.87 -14.65
C GLY A 4 -13.38 -11.65 -15.29
N THR A 5 -12.57 -10.86 -14.57
CA THR A 5 -11.88 -9.69 -15.15
C THR A 5 -10.95 -10.09 -16.31
N VAL A 6 -10.23 -11.22 -16.18
CA VAL A 6 -9.33 -11.70 -17.24
C VAL A 6 -10.11 -12.04 -18.53
N ALA A 7 -11.31 -12.60 -18.42
CA ALA A 7 -12.14 -12.90 -19.59
C ALA A 7 -12.65 -11.62 -20.28
N ARG A 8 -12.96 -10.57 -19.52
CA ARG A 8 -13.39 -9.27 -20.08
C ARG A 8 -12.24 -8.42 -20.58
N ARG A 9 -11.06 -8.59 -19.99
CA ARG A 9 -9.82 -7.85 -20.30
C ARG A 9 -8.66 -8.82 -20.52
N PRO A 10 -8.67 -9.61 -21.60
CA PRO A 10 -7.59 -10.53 -21.90
C PRO A 10 -6.27 -9.77 -22.10
N PHE A 11 -5.16 -10.46 -21.87
CA PHE A 11 -3.84 -9.93 -22.19
C PHE A 11 -3.76 -9.58 -23.69
N ARG A 12 -3.26 -8.40 -23.98
CA ARG A 12 -2.96 -7.97 -25.36
C ARG A 12 -1.73 -7.09 -25.37
N VAL A 13 -1.06 -7.06 -26.51
CA VAL A 13 0.03 -6.13 -26.80
C VAL A 13 -0.43 -5.20 -27.92
N ASP A 14 -0.19 -3.91 -27.74
CA ASP A 14 -0.57 -2.88 -28.67
C ASP A 14 0.39 -1.68 -28.54
N GLU A 15 0.91 -1.18 -29.66
CA GLU A 15 1.82 -0.02 -29.71
C GLU A 15 2.97 -0.05 -28.68
N GLY A 16 3.60 -1.23 -28.47
CA GLY A 16 4.71 -1.39 -27.53
C GLY A 16 4.31 -1.46 -26.06
N ARG A 17 3.03 -1.53 -25.76
CA ARG A 17 2.47 -1.71 -24.41
C ARG A 17 1.77 -3.05 -24.26
N ALA A 18 1.94 -3.66 -23.12
CA ALA A 18 1.13 -4.77 -22.66
C ALA A 18 -0.05 -4.24 -21.85
N TYR A 19 -1.24 -4.77 -22.09
CA TYR A 19 -2.47 -4.45 -21.40
C TYR A 19 -3.06 -5.73 -20.79
N GLY A 20 -3.73 -5.61 -19.69
CA GLY A 20 -4.41 -6.70 -19.02
C GLY A 20 -4.35 -6.55 -17.49
N PRO A 21 -5.11 -7.34 -16.75
CA PRO A 21 -5.15 -7.26 -15.29
C PRO A 21 -3.81 -7.65 -14.65
N GLY A 22 -3.23 -6.72 -13.87
CA GLY A 22 -1.97 -6.93 -13.17
C GLY A 22 -0.73 -6.95 -14.08
N VAL A 23 -0.82 -6.42 -15.32
CA VAL A 23 0.34 -6.37 -16.22
C VAL A 23 1.41 -5.41 -15.71
N ALA A 24 1.03 -4.31 -15.06
CA ALA A 24 1.93 -3.40 -14.37
C ALA A 24 2.11 -3.83 -12.91
N ASP A 25 1.03 -4.03 -12.21
CA ASP A 25 0.95 -4.28 -10.77
C ASP A 25 0.53 -5.74 -10.47
N MET A 26 1.55 -6.67 -10.23
CA MET A 26 2.94 -6.43 -10.67
C MET A 26 3.52 -7.64 -11.42
N LYS A 27 2.73 -8.29 -12.31
CA LYS A 27 3.20 -9.48 -13.07
C LYS A 27 4.45 -9.19 -13.92
N SER A 28 4.56 -7.97 -14.46
CA SER A 28 5.77 -7.55 -15.17
C SER A 28 7.02 -7.60 -14.28
N GLY A 29 6.89 -7.18 -13.01
CA GLY A 29 7.96 -7.25 -12.03
C GLY A 29 8.35 -8.70 -11.69
N LEU A 30 7.37 -9.61 -11.59
CA LEU A 30 7.64 -11.04 -11.37
C LEU A 30 8.47 -11.61 -12.52
N VAL A 31 8.09 -11.32 -13.78
CA VAL A 31 8.82 -11.75 -14.97
C VAL A 31 10.23 -11.15 -14.98
N LEU A 32 10.37 -9.86 -14.68
CA LEU A 32 11.68 -9.19 -14.60
C LEU A 32 12.61 -9.90 -13.60
N ASN A 33 12.12 -10.21 -12.39
CA ASN A 33 12.91 -10.88 -11.37
C ASN A 33 13.41 -12.26 -11.82
N VAL A 34 12.58 -13.04 -12.54
CA VAL A 34 12.98 -14.33 -13.09
C VAL A 34 14.12 -14.15 -14.11
N PHE A 35 14.01 -13.18 -15.02
CA PHE A 35 15.07 -12.89 -15.99
C PHE A 35 16.37 -12.44 -15.34
N VAL A 36 16.31 -11.63 -14.26
CA VAL A 36 17.51 -11.26 -13.49
C VAL A 36 18.18 -12.49 -12.90
N ALA A 37 17.43 -13.41 -12.31
CA ALA A 37 17.98 -14.64 -11.75
C ALA A 37 18.57 -15.56 -12.84
N GLU A 38 17.89 -15.69 -13.98
CA GLU A 38 18.37 -16.45 -15.13
C GLU A 38 19.69 -15.88 -15.67
N ALA A 39 19.80 -14.55 -15.76
CA ALA A 39 21.04 -13.90 -16.21
C ALA A 39 22.22 -14.27 -15.32
N PHE A 40 22.07 -14.21 -13.99
CA PHE A 40 23.11 -14.65 -13.08
C PHE A 40 23.46 -16.14 -13.22
N ALA A 41 22.44 -17.00 -13.35
CA ALA A 41 22.66 -18.43 -13.53
C ALA A 41 23.46 -18.74 -14.80
N ARG A 42 23.16 -18.04 -15.91
CA ARG A 42 23.88 -18.18 -17.20
C ARG A 42 25.28 -17.59 -17.19
N CYS A 43 25.54 -16.58 -16.38
CA CYS A 43 26.85 -15.92 -16.24
C CYS A 43 27.76 -16.58 -15.17
N GLY A 44 27.45 -17.77 -14.69
CA GLY A 44 28.27 -18.48 -13.72
C GLY A 44 27.91 -18.22 -12.27
N GLY A 45 26.81 -17.54 -12.01
CA GLY A 45 26.29 -17.28 -10.67
C GLY A 45 26.68 -15.90 -10.12
N LEU A 46 26.35 -15.69 -8.86
CA LEU A 46 26.70 -14.50 -8.07
C LEU A 46 27.52 -14.95 -6.86
N GLY A 47 28.50 -14.15 -6.44
CA GLY A 47 29.34 -14.42 -5.27
C GLY A 47 28.59 -14.43 -3.91
N ALA A 48 27.29 -14.14 -3.93
CA ALA A 48 26.41 -14.16 -2.79
C ALA A 48 25.05 -14.82 -3.14
N PRO A 49 24.29 -15.35 -2.16
CA PRO A 49 22.97 -15.90 -2.41
C PRO A 49 22.01 -14.86 -2.98
N LEU A 50 21.33 -15.18 -4.09
CA LEU A 50 20.21 -14.42 -4.63
C LEU A 50 18.93 -15.17 -4.27
N LYS A 51 18.01 -14.47 -3.58
CA LYS A 51 16.69 -15.00 -3.21
C LYS A 51 15.61 -14.29 -4.01
N LEU A 52 14.72 -15.05 -4.63
CA LEU A 52 13.48 -14.56 -5.21
C LEU A 52 12.34 -14.91 -4.27
N PHE A 53 11.53 -13.92 -3.93
CA PHE A 53 10.34 -14.13 -3.12
C PHE A 53 9.11 -13.61 -3.89
N PHE A 54 8.09 -14.43 -3.99
CA PHE A 54 6.83 -14.11 -4.63
C PHE A 54 5.69 -14.32 -3.62
N SER A 55 5.04 -13.24 -3.19
CA SER A 55 3.84 -13.28 -2.35
C SER A 55 2.58 -13.38 -3.20
N CYS A 56 1.48 -13.85 -2.60
CA CYS A 56 0.21 -13.99 -3.28
C CYS A 56 -0.91 -13.14 -2.67
N ASP A 57 -0.60 -12.34 -1.64
CA ASP A 57 -1.57 -11.62 -0.82
C ASP A 57 -1.20 -10.14 -0.56
N GLU A 58 -0.30 -9.56 -1.38
CA GLU A 58 0.12 -8.15 -1.27
C GLU A 58 -1.07 -7.20 -1.38
N GLU A 59 -1.96 -7.43 -2.34
CA GLU A 59 -3.14 -6.60 -2.65
C GLU A 59 -4.16 -6.49 -1.50
N ILE A 60 -4.04 -7.36 -0.50
CA ILE A 60 -4.86 -7.33 0.72
C ILE A 60 -4.03 -7.02 1.98
N GLY A 61 -2.78 -6.56 1.81
CA GLY A 61 -1.86 -6.14 2.88
C GLY A 61 -1.05 -7.26 3.50
N SER A 62 -0.82 -8.35 2.76
CA SER A 62 0.06 -9.48 3.11
C SER A 62 -0.27 -10.15 4.46
N PRO A 63 -1.53 -10.44 4.77
CA PRO A 63 -1.88 -10.97 6.10
C PRO A 63 -1.26 -12.34 6.39
N ALA A 64 -1.07 -13.19 5.37
CA ALA A 64 -0.49 -14.52 5.53
C ALA A 64 1.02 -14.53 5.32
N THR A 65 1.55 -13.70 4.40
CA THR A 65 2.97 -13.74 4.00
C THR A 65 3.85 -12.74 4.75
N ARG A 66 3.29 -11.77 5.47
CA ARG A 66 4.01 -10.69 6.18
C ARG A 66 5.21 -11.19 6.99
N GLN A 67 5.00 -12.17 7.88
CA GLN A 67 6.08 -12.67 8.72
C GLN A 67 7.15 -13.40 7.90
N THR A 68 6.72 -14.19 6.91
CA THR A 68 7.64 -14.90 6.00
C THR A 68 8.50 -13.94 5.18
N ILE A 69 7.91 -12.82 4.71
CA ILE A 69 8.67 -11.75 4.01
C ILE A 69 9.75 -11.21 4.94
N MET A 70 9.38 -10.75 6.13
CA MET A 70 10.32 -10.17 7.10
C MET A 70 11.43 -11.15 7.48
N ASP A 71 11.12 -12.42 7.72
CA ASP A 71 12.11 -13.43 8.08
C ASP A 71 13.01 -13.80 6.90
N THR A 72 12.48 -13.85 5.68
CA THR A 72 13.25 -14.17 4.47
C THR A 72 14.31 -13.11 4.17
N VAL A 73 14.00 -11.83 4.41
CA VAL A 73 14.93 -10.74 4.10
C VAL A 73 15.92 -10.42 5.23
N ARG A 74 15.73 -10.94 6.44
CA ARG A 74 16.67 -10.71 7.55
C ARG A 74 18.09 -11.12 7.14
N GLY A 75 19.02 -10.19 7.33
CA GLY A 75 20.42 -10.37 6.95
C GLY A 75 20.71 -10.27 5.45
N ALA A 76 19.72 -9.94 4.63
CA ALA A 76 19.98 -9.58 3.25
C ALA A 76 20.69 -8.22 3.17
N ARG A 77 21.60 -8.06 2.19
CA ARG A 77 22.31 -6.81 1.95
C ARG A 77 21.43 -5.71 1.39
N ALA A 78 20.50 -6.09 0.52
CA ALA A 78 19.51 -5.20 -0.09
C ALA A 78 18.30 -5.98 -0.59
N VAL A 79 17.19 -5.26 -0.78
CA VAL A 79 15.97 -5.75 -1.46
C VAL A 79 15.65 -4.83 -2.64
N PHE A 80 15.42 -5.44 -3.80
CA PHE A 80 14.89 -4.80 -4.99
C PHE A 80 13.45 -5.26 -5.17
N ASN A 81 12.50 -4.41 -4.80
CA ASN A 81 11.07 -4.71 -4.93
C ASN A 81 10.59 -4.27 -6.32
N ALA A 82 10.11 -5.24 -7.10
CA ALA A 82 9.77 -5.07 -8.50
C ALA A 82 8.34 -4.55 -8.74
N GLU A 83 7.79 -3.75 -7.80
CA GLU A 83 6.65 -2.90 -8.07
C GLU A 83 6.84 -2.11 -9.37
N PRO A 84 5.75 -1.69 -10.05
CA PRO A 84 5.88 -1.01 -11.32
C PRO A 84 6.73 0.25 -11.21
N GLY A 85 7.65 0.42 -12.15
CA GLY A 85 8.38 1.66 -12.35
C GLY A 85 7.41 2.83 -12.57
N ARG A 86 7.75 3.99 -12.04
CA ARG A 86 6.89 5.17 -12.16
C ARG A 86 6.75 5.59 -13.62
N VAL A 87 5.65 6.25 -13.98
CA VAL A 87 5.45 6.80 -15.34
C VAL A 87 6.57 7.78 -15.74
N SER A 88 7.17 8.46 -14.75
CA SER A 88 8.39 9.26 -14.92
C SER A 88 9.64 8.44 -15.30
N GLY A 89 9.59 7.12 -15.19
CA GLY A 89 10.76 6.23 -15.26
C GLY A 89 11.48 6.06 -13.93
N ASN A 90 11.15 6.84 -12.91
CA ASN A 90 11.82 6.90 -11.62
C ASN A 90 11.54 5.67 -10.73
N LEU A 91 12.29 5.58 -9.64
CA LEU A 91 12.18 4.58 -8.58
C LEU A 91 11.43 5.17 -7.39
N VAL A 92 10.96 4.31 -6.50
CA VAL A 92 10.39 4.73 -5.22
C VAL A 92 11.40 4.47 -4.11
N THR A 93 11.77 5.53 -3.40
CA THR A 93 12.75 5.50 -2.31
C THR A 93 12.12 5.65 -0.93
N SER A 94 10.85 5.98 -0.84
CA SER A 94 10.09 5.97 0.40
C SER A 94 8.59 5.92 0.14
N ARG A 95 7.84 5.29 1.06
CA ARG A 95 6.37 5.13 0.95
C ARG A 95 5.69 5.44 2.26
N LYS A 96 4.46 5.91 2.22
CA LYS A 96 3.58 5.90 3.39
C LYS A 96 3.17 4.46 3.73
N GLY A 97 2.95 4.23 5.02
CA GLY A 97 2.14 3.12 5.49
C GLY A 97 0.66 3.47 5.42
N SER A 98 -0.19 2.47 5.60
CA SER A 98 -1.64 2.67 5.66
C SER A 98 -2.29 1.90 6.82
N MET A 99 -3.40 2.42 7.34
CA MET A 99 -4.35 1.68 8.15
C MET A 99 -5.74 1.86 7.55
N ALA A 100 -6.45 0.75 7.35
CA ALA A 100 -7.89 0.75 7.10
C ALA A 100 -8.58 0.30 8.38
N VAL A 101 -9.42 1.16 8.93
CA VAL A 101 -10.11 0.94 10.21
C VAL A 101 -11.62 0.93 9.96
N GLU A 102 -12.24 -0.22 10.21
CA GLU A 102 -13.69 -0.34 10.20
C GLU A 102 -14.22 -0.15 11.62
N PHE A 103 -15.26 0.63 11.77
CA PHE A 103 -15.87 0.87 13.07
C PHE A 103 -17.37 1.12 12.97
N GLU A 104 -18.07 0.88 14.05
CA GLU A 104 -19.51 1.07 14.15
C GLU A 104 -19.92 1.77 15.43
N VAL A 105 -21.09 2.33 15.42
CA VAL A 105 -21.75 2.93 16.57
C VAL A 105 -23.13 2.32 16.72
N GLN A 106 -23.40 1.82 17.92
CA GLN A 106 -24.71 1.37 18.37
C GLN A 106 -25.42 2.50 19.13
N GLY A 107 -26.69 2.67 18.89
CA GLY A 107 -27.56 3.61 19.55
C GLY A 107 -28.88 2.95 19.97
N VAL A 108 -29.92 3.75 20.21
CA VAL A 108 -31.24 3.29 20.65
C VAL A 108 -32.30 3.84 19.70
N ALA A 109 -33.06 2.96 19.07
CA ALA A 109 -34.18 3.35 18.19
C ALA A 109 -35.30 4.00 19.00
N ALA A 110 -35.91 5.06 18.46
CA ALA A 110 -37.15 5.64 18.95
C ALA A 110 -37.85 6.37 17.81
N HIS A 111 -39.17 6.58 17.92
CA HIS A 111 -39.88 7.41 16.97
C HIS A 111 -39.52 8.89 17.19
N ALA A 112 -38.99 9.54 16.15
CA ALA A 112 -38.36 10.86 16.26
C ALA A 112 -39.37 11.98 16.69
N GLY A 113 -40.66 11.86 16.32
CA GLY A 113 -41.69 12.83 16.67
C GLY A 113 -42.50 12.49 17.92
N ILE A 114 -42.56 11.21 18.35
CA ILE A 114 -43.41 10.79 19.48
C ILE A 114 -42.59 10.64 20.76
N ASN A 115 -41.44 10.02 20.68
CA ASN A 115 -40.65 9.66 21.87
C ASN A 115 -39.14 9.83 21.60
N HIS A 116 -38.72 10.98 21.09
CA HIS A 116 -37.34 11.27 20.72
C HIS A 116 -36.37 11.06 21.90
N ALA A 117 -36.76 11.48 23.13
CA ALA A 117 -35.91 11.38 24.31
C ALA A 117 -35.58 9.94 24.74
N ALA A 118 -36.39 8.95 24.34
CA ALA A 118 -36.09 7.55 24.57
C ALA A 118 -35.00 7.00 23.61
N GLY A 119 -34.76 7.68 22.49
CA GLY A 119 -33.73 7.32 21.52
C GLY A 119 -32.32 7.76 21.93
N ALA A 120 -31.33 7.18 21.24
CA ALA A 120 -29.93 7.64 21.23
C ALA A 120 -29.38 7.49 19.80
N SER A 121 -29.03 8.61 19.18
CA SER A 121 -28.71 8.63 17.77
C SER A 121 -27.28 8.15 17.49
N ALA A 122 -27.15 6.98 16.87
CA ALA A 122 -25.87 6.47 16.38
C ALA A 122 -25.31 7.38 15.25
N LEU A 123 -26.16 8.00 14.43
CA LEU A 123 -25.71 8.92 13.38
C LEU A 123 -25.16 10.23 13.96
N GLU A 124 -25.74 10.77 15.03
CA GLU A 124 -25.20 11.96 15.70
C GLU A 124 -23.84 11.64 16.34
N ALA A 125 -23.73 10.53 17.06
CA ALA A 125 -22.47 10.10 17.64
C ALA A 125 -21.40 9.85 16.54
N MET A 126 -21.79 9.21 15.43
CA MET A 126 -20.92 9.01 14.28
C MET A 126 -20.43 10.34 13.69
N ALA A 127 -21.31 11.33 13.50
CA ALA A 127 -20.92 12.63 12.96
C ALA A 127 -19.85 13.32 13.81
N ARG A 128 -19.97 13.27 15.13
CA ARG A 128 -18.96 13.80 16.07
C ARG A 128 -17.62 13.08 15.93
N LYS A 129 -17.64 11.75 15.83
CA LYS A 129 -16.44 10.92 15.62
C LYS A 129 -15.78 11.22 14.27
N LEU A 130 -16.55 11.41 13.20
CA LEU A 130 -16.01 11.76 11.88
C LEU A 130 -15.19 13.05 11.93
N LEU A 131 -15.72 14.09 12.57
CA LEU A 131 -15.01 15.37 12.72
C LEU A 131 -13.70 15.20 13.51
N ALA A 132 -13.73 14.45 14.62
CA ALA A 132 -12.55 14.20 15.44
C ALA A 132 -11.50 13.34 14.72
N LEU A 133 -11.93 12.34 13.93
CA LEU A 133 -11.03 11.51 13.13
C LEU A 133 -10.37 12.30 12.00
N HIS A 134 -11.11 13.15 11.29
CA HIS A 134 -10.53 14.02 10.27
C HIS A 134 -9.53 15.04 10.86
N ALA A 135 -9.73 15.48 12.09
CA ALA A 135 -8.80 16.38 12.79
C ALA A 135 -7.45 15.72 13.17
N LEU A 136 -7.31 14.39 13.00
CA LEU A 136 -6.03 13.70 13.14
C LEU A 136 -5.08 13.90 11.95
N THR A 137 -5.57 14.47 10.83
CA THR A 137 -4.71 14.84 9.70
C THR A 137 -3.69 15.86 10.14
N ASP A 138 -2.41 15.53 9.93
CA ASP A 138 -1.27 16.36 10.32
C ASP A 138 -0.28 16.50 9.15
N PRO A 139 -0.27 17.66 8.48
CA PRO A 139 0.67 17.91 7.40
C PRO A 139 2.14 17.89 7.83
N ALA A 140 2.44 18.19 9.10
CA ALA A 140 3.82 18.23 9.60
C ALA A 140 4.45 16.83 9.65
N THR A 141 3.68 15.83 10.05
CA THR A 141 4.11 14.41 10.03
C THR A 141 3.78 13.70 8.71
N GLY A 142 3.00 14.35 7.83
CA GLY A 142 2.48 13.74 6.61
C GLY A 142 1.36 12.73 6.85
N THR A 143 0.80 12.68 8.06
CA THR A 143 -0.35 11.81 8.40
C THR A 143 -1.61 12.37 7.76
N THR A 144 -2.40 11.51 7.11
CA THR A 144 -3.72 11.87 6.58
C THR A 144 -4.77 10.86 7.01
N THR A 145 -5.96 11.35 7.31
CA THR A 145 -7.12 10.56 7.70
C THR A 145 -8.32 10.93 6.81
N ASN A 146 -9.02 9.90 6.34
CA ASN A 146 -10.18 10.07 5.48
C ASN A 146 -11.24 9.01 5.80
N VAL A 147 -12.41 9.41 6.28
CA VAL A 147 -13.57 8.52 6.34
C VAL A 147 -14.22 8.53 4.96
N GLY A 148 -13.96 7.49 4.17
CA GLY A 148 -14.40 7.36 2.78
C GLY A 148 -15.77 6.68 2.63
N VAL A 149 -16.20 5.91 3.62
CA VAL A 149 -17.48 5.19 3.61
C VAL A 149 -18.23 5.45 4.90
N LEU A 150 -19.52 5.76 4.77
CA LEU A 150 -20.46 5.94 5.88
C LEU A 150 -21.80 5.33 5.51
N GLN A 151 -22.35 4.53 6.40
CA GLN A 151 -23.69 3.94 6.28
C GLN A 151 -24.41 4.00 7.63
N GLY A 152 -25.72 4.28 7.64
CA GLY A 152 -26.46 4.29 8.89
C GLY A 152 -27.90 4.78 8.74
N GLY A 153 -28.67 4.62 9.83
CA GLY A 153 -30.09 4.91 9.85
C GLY A 153 -30.93 3.87 9.11
N ILE A 154 -32.23 4.03 9.20
CA ILE A 154 -33.22 3.14 8.56
C ILE A 154 -34.25 3.99 7.81
N VAL A 155 -34.96 4.89 8.51
CA VAL A 155 -35.98 5.81 7.96
C VAL A 155 -35.87 7.17 8.67
N PRO A 156 -36.27 8.27 8.02
CA PRO A 156 -36.03 9.62 8.56
C PRO A 156 -36.82 9.94 9.83
N ASN A 157 -37.91 9.24 10.12
CA ASN A 157 -38.72 9.43 11.32
C ASN A 157 -38.34 8.50 12.49
N MET A 158 -37.16 7.88 12.43
CA MET A 158 -36.60 7.04 13.49
C MET A 158 -35.23 7.58 13.93
N VAL A 159 -35.00 7.70 15.24
CA VAL A 159 -33.65 7.91 15.81
C VAL A 159 -32.79 6.72 15.43
N ALA A 160 -31.68 6.98 14.77
CA ALA A 160 -30.85 5.94 14.14
C ALA A 160 -30.21 5.01 15.19
N PRO A 161 -30.50 3.70 15.17
CA PRO A 161 -29.96 2.76 16.14
C PRO A 161 -28.56 2.25 15.78
N HIS A 162 -28.09 2.45 14.55
CA HIS A 162 -26.83 1.95 14.10
C HIS A 162 -26.23 2.84 12.99
N ALA A 163 -24.89 2.96 13.02
CA ALA A 163 -24.08 3.51 11.93
C ALA A 163 -22.74 2.78 11.86
N LYS A 164 -22.17 2.66 10.67
CA LYS A 164 -20.82 2.13 10.43
C LYS A 164 -20.06 3.01 9.46
N ALA A 165 -18.72 3.00 9.59
CA ALA A 165 -17.85 3.77 8.73
C ALA A 165 -16.52 3.05 8.50
N GLU A 166 -15.83 3.45 7.42
CA GLU A 166 -14.49 2.99 7.07
C GLU A 166 -13.55 4.19 6.95
N LEU A 167 -12.46 4.14 7.71
CA LEU A 167 -11.43 5.16 7.79
C LEU A 167 -10.16 4.66 7.08
N ASP A 168 -9.67 5.40 6.08
CA ASP A 168 -8.32 5.26 5.54
C ASP A 168 -7.37 6.23 6.25
N VAL A 169 -6.25 5.71 6.70
CA VAL A 169 -5.17 6.48 7.33
C VAL A 169 -3.89 6.24 6.56
N ARG A 170 -3.18 7.31 6.21
CA ARG A 170 -1.83 7.24 5.65
C ARG A 170 -0.85 7.91 6.59
N TYR A 171 0.31 7.29 6.81
CA TYR A 171 1.31 7.77 7.75
C TYR A 171 2.74 7.50 7.25
N THR A 172 3.70 8.29 7.71
CA THR A 172 5.12 8.14 7.35
C THR A 172 5.87 7.32 8.39
N ALA A 173 7.14 7.03 8.13
CA ALA A 173 8.03 6.37 9.09
C ALA A 173 8.30 7.22 10.35
N GLN A 174 7.95 8.51 10.34
CA GLN A 174 8.07 9.39 11.51
C GLN A 174 6.88 9.28 12.47
N THR A 175 5.79 8.67 12.03
CA THR A 175 4.57 8.51 12.83
C THR A 175 4.64 7.20 13.61
N ASP A 176 4.42 7.26 14.92
CA ASP A 176 4.15 6.05 15.71
C ASP A 176 2.75 5.55 15.38
N PRO A 177 2.63 4.43 14.66
CA PRO A 177 1.35 3.94 14.21
C PRO A 177 0.51 3.31 15.34
N ASP A 178 1.13 2.87 16.42
CA ASP A 178 0.42 2.30 17.58
C ASP A 178 -0.21 3.43 18.38
N ALA A 179 0.55 4.50 18.67
CA ALA A 179 0.02 5.69 19.31
C ALA A 179 -1.11 6.35 18.49
N LEU A 180 -0.99 6.36 17.15
CA LEU A 180 -2.05 6.85 16.28
C LEU A 180 -3.30 5.97 16.35
N MET A 181 -3.15 4.64 16.36
CA MET A 181 -4.27 3.70 16.49
C MET A 181 -4.98 3.84 17.84
N GLU A 182 -4.25 4.04 18.92
CA GLU A 182 -4.84 4.29 20.26
C GLU A 182 -5.66 5.59 20.26
N ARG A 183 -5.20 6.65 19.62
CA ARG A 183 -6.00 7.88 19.47
C ARG A 183 -7.27 7.65 18.66
N ILE A 184 -7.18 6.88 17.56
CA ILE A 184 -8.35 6.51 16.76
C ILE A 184 -9.34 5.71 17.60
N ARG A 185 -8.85 4.72 18.35
CA ARG A 185 -9.67 3.88 19.24
C ARG A 185 -10.36 4.73 20.30
N ALA A 186 -9.64 5.62 20.96
CA ALA A 186 -10.20 6.51 21.97
C ALA A 186 -11.34 7.38 21.41
N ILE A 187 -11.18 7.94 20.20
CA ILE A 187 -12.24 8.71 19.53
C ILE A 187 -13.45 7.83 19.20
N VAL A 188 -13.22 6.62 18.69
CA VAL A 188 -14.29 5.69 18.32
C VAL A 188 -15.07 5.21 19.53
N GLU A 189 -14.41 4.91 20.64
CA GLU A 189 -15.01 4.33 21.85
C GLU A 189 -15.58 5.37 22.80
N GLU A 190 -15.27 6.65 22.63
CA GLU A 190 -15.85 7.74 23.42
C GLU A 190 -17.39 7.75 23.34
N GLU A 191 -18.07 7.84 24.47
CA GLU A 191 -19.53 8.05 24.52
C GLU A 191 -19.86 9.52 24.22
N SER A 192 -19.80 9.93 22.96
CA SER A 192 -20.04 11.30 22.52
C SER A 192 -21.51 11.72 22.51
N VAL A 193 -22.44 10.75 22.54
CA VAL A 193 -23.89 10.91 22.75
C VAL A 193 -24.31 9.88 23.78
N PRO A 194 -25.03 10.29 24.86
CA PRO A 194 -25.44 9.37 25.92
C PRO A 194 -26.17 8.12 25.39
N ARG A 195 -25.84 6.95 25.92
CA ARG A 195 -26.38 5.64 25.53
C ARG A 195 -26.00 5.19 24.12
N THR A 196 -24.96 5.77 23.52
CA THR A 196 -24.34 5.23 22.30
C THR A 196 -23.04 4.54 22.65
N GLN A 197 -22.69 3.51 21.88
CA GLN A 197 -21.46 2.76 22.04
C GLN A 197 -20.75 2.60 20.71
N GLY A 198 -19.53 3.14 20.60
CA GLY A 198 -18.64 2.94 19.46
C GLY A 198 -17.68 1.79 19.66
N ARG A 199 -17.34 1.06 18.60
CA ARG A 199 -16.28 0.04 18.64
C ARG A 199 -15.57 -0.07 17.28
N VAL A 200 -14.28 -0.35 17.34
CA VAL A 200 -13.49 -0.76 16.17
C VAL A 200 -13.79 -2.23 15.88
N THR A 201 -14.14 -2.55 14.64
CA THR A 201 -14.53 -3.91 14.22
C THR A 201 -13.45 -4.63 13.44
N ALA A 202 -12.63 -3.88 12.67
CA ALA A 202 -11.50 -4.43 11.94
C ALA A 202 -10.40 -3.39 11.75
N VAL A 203 -9.15 -3.85 11.71
CA VAL A 203 -7.98 -3.03 11.37
C VAL A 203 -7.10 -3.83 10.42
N ARG A 204 -6.80 -3.24 9.25
CA ARG A 204 -5.77 -3.72 8.33
C ARG A 204 -4.66 -2.68 8.28
N ARG A 205 -3.41 -3.12 8.29
CA ARG A 205 -2.27 -2.19 8.38
C ARG A 205 -1.11 -2.65 7.51
N THR A 206 -0.55 -1.71 6.75
CA THR A 206 0.72 -1.86 6.04
C THR A 206 1.76 -0.92 6.63
N LEU A 207 3.03 -1.32 6.60
CA LEU A 207 4.11 -0.53 7.17
C LEU A 207 4.62 0.51 6.16
N PRO A 208 5.11 1.67 6.61
CA PRO A 208 5.78 2.62 5.75
C PRO A 208 7.15 2.09 5.33
N MET A 209 7.56 2.42 4.13
CA MET A 209 8.93 2.21 3.69
C MET A 209 9.77 3.42 4.11
N ALA A 210 10.69 3.20 5.03
CA ALA A 210 11.68 4.19 5.41
C ALA A 210 12.54 4.60 4.19
N PRO A 211 13.15 5.80 4.18
CA PRO A 211 13.97 6.24 3.06
C PRO A 211 15.06 5.24 2.70
N THR A 212 15.13 4.88 1.43
CA THR A 212 16.21 4.07 0.86
C THR A 212 17.56 4.76 1.11
N PRO A 213 18.59 4.06 1.60
CA PRO A 213 19.95 4.61 1.68
C PRO A 213 20.42 5.11 0.29
N ASP A 214 20.99 6.31 0.24
CA ASP A 214 21.45 6.92 -1.01
C ASP A 214 22.41 6.01 -1.79
N ALA A 215 23.30 5.30 -1.09
CA ALA A 215 24.23 4.35 -1.70
C ALA A 215 23.51 3.29 -2.56
N LEU A 216 22.36 2.77 -2.12
CA LEU A 216 21.61 1.77 -2.89
C LEU A 216 20.94 2.39 -4.13
N LEU A 217 20.39 3.59 -4.01
CA LEU A 217 19.87 4.32 -5.15
C LEU A 217 20.96 4.61 -6.19
N GLN A 218 22.13 5.06 -5.74
CA GLN A 218 23.27 5.35 -6.63
C GLN A 218 23.82 4.10 -7.33
N LEU A 219 23.79 2.93 -6.68
CA LEU A 219 24.12 1.66 -7.34
C LEU A 219 23.22 1.40 -8.54
N TYR A 220 21.93 1.46 -8.35
CA TYR A 220 20.97 1.28 -9.46
C TYR A 220 21.16 2.36 -10.53
N ARG A 221 21.32 3.62 -10.12
CA ARG A 221 21.47 4.76 -11.01
C ARG A 221 22.68 4.65 -11.93
N ARG A 222 23.83 4.22 -11.39
CA ARG A 222 25.04 3.96 -12.20
C ARG A 222 24.78 2.88 -13.25
N GLY A 223 24.12 1.79 -12.89
CA GLY A 223 23.72 0.75 -13.82
C GLY A 223 22.81 1.30 -14.93
N ALA A 224 21.79 2.08 -14.56
CA ALA A 224 20.88 2.71 -15.53
C ALA A 224 21.60 3.65 -16.50
N GLN A 225 22.49 4.50 -15.97
CA GLN A 225 23.28 5.45 -16.79
C GLN A 225 24.20 4.73 -17.78
N SER A 226 24.82 3.61 -17.39
CA SER A 226 25.63 2.79 -18.31
C SER A 226 24.81 2.17 -19.45
N LEU A 227 23.50 2.05 -19.27
CA LEU A 227 22.53 1.55 -20.26
C LEU A 227 21.84 2.66 -21.04
N GLY A 228 22.20 3.92 -20.82
CA GLY A 228 21.71 5.07 -21.58
C GLY A 228 20.41 5.69 -21.05
N PHE A 229 19.99 5.39 -19.81
CA PHE A 229 18.86 6.07 -19.15
C PHE A 229 19.22 6.52 -17.72
N ASP A 230 18.47 7.47 -17.18
CA ASP A 230 18.66 7.95 -15.80
C ASP A 230 17.37 7.79 -15.00
N VAL A 231 17.52 7.72 -13.67
CA VAL A 231 16.41 7.58 -12.72
C VAL A 231 16.66 8.47 -11.51
N GLN A 232 15.57 8.90 -10.89
CA GLN A 232 15.57 9.61 -9.62
C GLN A 232 14.78 8.80 -8.59
N GLY A 233 14.98 9.11 -7.31
CA GLY A 233 14.15 8.61 -6.23
C GLY A 233 12.90 9.47 -6.05
N GLU A 234 11.75 8.83 -5.89
CA GLU A 234 10.47 9.50 -5.59
C GLU A 234 9.89 8.99 -4.27
N PHE A 235 9.18 9.87 -3.58
CA PHE A 235 8.26 9.52 -2.51
C PHE A 235 6.88 9.18 -3.08
N THR A 236 6.17 8.21 -2.48
CA THR A 236 4.77 7.95 -2.84
C THR A 236 3.88 7.72 -1.61
N GLY A 237 2.60 8.10 -1.74
CA GLY A 237 1.57 7.84 -0.74
C GLY A 237 1.00 6.41 -0.75
N GLY A 238 1.29 5.60 -1.79
CA GLY A 238 0.87 4.19 -1.88
C GLY A 238 1.76 3.28 -1.04
N ALA A 239 1.16 2.36 -0.29
CA ALA A 239 1.88 1.32 0.45
C ALA A 239 2.27 0.15 -0.46
N ALA A 240 3.21 -0.69 -0.04
CA ALA A 240 3.60 -1.95 -0.66
C ALA A 240 4.41 -2.81 0.33
N ASP A 241 4.68 -4.07 -0.02
CA ASP A 241 5.50 -4.99 0.78
C ASP A 241 6.94 -4.50 1.02
N SER A 242 7.42 -3.52 0.24
CA SER A 242 8.66 -2.81 0.51
C SER A 242 8.72 -2.14 1.90
N GLY A 243 7.55 -1.83 2.48
CA GLY A 243 7.46 -1.39 3.87
C GLY A 243 7.84 -2.49 4.87
N LEU A 244 7.48 -3.75 4.59
CA LEU A 244 7.83 -4.90 5.43
C LEU A 244 9.33 -5.16 5.40
N THR A 245 9.95 -5.10 4.22
CA THR A 245 11.39 -5.35 4.06
C THR A 245 12.23 -4.24 4.71
N ALA A 246 11.81 -2.98 4.57
CA ALA A 246 12.45 -1.84 5.21
C ALA A 246 12.29 -1.85 6.74
N SER A 247 11.16 -2.34 7.27
CA SER A 247 10.87 -2.37 8.71
C SER A 247 11.82 -3.24 9.53
N VAL A 248 12.46 -4.22 8.91
CA VAL A 248 13.48 -5.08 9.56
C VAL A 248 14.89 -4.59 9.33
N GLY A 249 15.06 -3.34 8.89
CA GLY A 249 16.35 -2.67 8.73
C GLY A 249 17.12 -3.03 7.46
N VAL A 250 16.48 -3.70 6.49
CA VAL A 250 17.15 -4.05 5.23
C VAL A 250 17.00 -2.91 4.22
N PRO A 251 18.11 -2.40 3.63
CA PRO A 251 18.07 -1.43 2.56
C PRO A 251 17.14 -1.90 1.43
N THR A 252 16.09 -1.13 1.14
CA THR A 252 15.08 -1.52 0.17
C THR A 252 14.93 -0.44 -0.89
N LEU A 253 14.97 -0.83 -2.17
CA LEU A 253 14.67 0.01 -3.32
C LEU A 253 13.41 -0.53 -3.99
N CYS A 254 12.43 0.32 -4.22
CA CYS A 254 11.12 -0.08 -4.72
C CYS A 254 10.84 0.50 -6.11
N ALA A 255 9.81 -0.01 -6.79
CA ALA A 255 9.46 0.34 -8.16
C ALA A 255 10.58 0.03 -9.16
N THR A 256 11.29 -1.08 -8.94
CA THR A 256 12.38 -1.53 -9.82
C THR A 256 11.85 -2.32 -11.04
N GLY A 257 10.57 -2.67 -11.06
CA GLY A 257 9.89 -3.30 -12.19
C GLY A 257 9.79 -2.41 -13.43
N PRO A 258 9.30 -2.95 -14.55
CA PRO A 258 9.06 -2.18 -15.76
C PRO A 258 8.13 -0.99 -15.54
N VAL A 259 8.27 0.05 -16.38
CA VAL A 259 7.40 1.22 -16.30
C VAL A 259 5.96 0.81 -16.63
N GLY A 260 5.03 1.22 -15.79
CA GLY A 260 3.62 0.96 -15.98
C GLY A 260 2.75 2.09 -15.47
N GLY A 261 1.48 2.06 -15.84
CA GLY A 261 0.54 3.09 -15.43
C GLY A 261 -0.88 2.57 -15.23
N HIS A 262 -1.67 3.38 -14.54
CA HIS A 262 -3.07 3.13 -14.24
C HIS A 262 -3.36 1.80 -13.52
N PRO A 263 -2.53 1.38 -12.50
CA PRO A 263 -2.81 0.17 -11.75
C PRO A 263 -4.23 0.20 -11.19
N HIS A 264 -4.82 -0.97 -10.96
CA HIS A 264 -6.19 -1.16 -10.42
C HIS A 264 -7.31 -0.59 -11.29
N THR A 265 -7.03 -0.17 -12.53
CA THR A 265 -8.04 0.35 -13.47
C THR A 265 -8.11 -0.49 -14.74
N GLU A 266 -9.15 -0.24 -15.55
CA GLU A 266 -9.28 -0.89 -16.87
C GLU A 266 -8.25 -0.42 -17.90
N ARG A 267 -7.54 0.68 -17.61
CA ARG A 267 -6.52 1.27 -18.48
C ARG A 267 -5.09 0.85 -18.09
N GLU A 268 -4.95 -0.11 -17.20
CA GLU A 268 -3.65 -0.60 -16.75
C GLU A 268 -2.80 -1.08 -17.92
N TYR A 269 -1.55 -0.63 -17.97
CA TYR A 269 -0.57 -0.99 -18.98
C TYR A 269 0.85 -1.10 -18.44
N CYS A 270 1.70 -1.83 -19.16
CA CYS A 270 3.13 -1.90 -18.94
C CYS A 270 3.88 -1.58 -20.23
N GLU A 271 4.95 -0.77 -20.18
CA GLU A 271 5.77 -0.39 -21.33
C GLU A 271 6.84 -1.45 -21.60
N LEU A 272 6.69 -2.21 -22.69
CA LEU A 272 7.55 -3.34 -23.03
C LEU A 272 9.02 -2.93 -23.26
N ALA A 273 9.26 -1.75 -23.82
CA ALA A 273 10.60 -1.24 -24.07
C ALA A 273 11.43 -1.03 -22.78
N THR A 274 10.78 -0.94 -21.63
CA THR A 274 11.45 -0.73 -20.33
C THR A 274 11.86 -2.02 -19.63
N PHE A 275 11.41 -3.19 -20.07
CA PHE A 275 11.70 -4.47 -19.45
C PHE A 275 13.20 -4.79 -19.38
N VAL A 276 13.84 -4.86 -20.56
CA VAL A 276 15.23 -5.27 -20.66
C VAL A 276 16.17 -4.27 -19.98
N PRO A 277 16.08 -2.95 -20.24
CA PRO A 277 16.96 -2.00 -19.56
C PRO A 277 16.83 -2.02 -18.05
N ARG A 278 15.60 -2.16 -17.52
CA ARG A 278 15.40 -2.18 -16.07
C ARG A 278 15.84 -3.49 -15.44
N ALA A 279 15.66 -4.64 -16.10
CA ALA A 279 16.22 -5.91 -15.64
C ALA A 279 17.76 -5.87 -15.59
N GLN A 280 18.39 -5.28 -16.61
CA GLN A 280 19.83 -5.10 -16.64
C GLN A 280 20.31 -4.15 -15.55
N ALA A 281 19.60 -3.03 -15.29
CA ALA A 281 19.96 -2.11 -14.21
C ALA A 281 19.85 -2.76 -12.82
N VAL A 282 18.83 -3.59 -12.58
CA VAL A 282 18.72 -4.39 -11.34
C VAL A 282 19.89 -5.36 -11.23
N ALA A 283 20.20 -6.10 -12.32
CA ALA A 283 21.30 -7.05 -12.31
C ALA A 283 22.66 -6.38 -12.04
N LEU A 284 22.94 -5.23 -12.68
CA LEU A 284 24.14 -4.45 -12.43
C LEU A 284 24.20 -3.93 -10.98
N ALA A 285 23.09 -3.41 -10.46
CA ALA A 285 23.03 -2.95 -9.07
C ALA A 285 23.28 -4.08 -8.06
N ILE A 286 22.79 -5.30 -8.34
CA ILE A 286 23.08 -6.49 -7.51
C ILE A 286 24.54 -6.90 -7.63
N PHE A 287 25.07 -6.92 -8.86
CA PHE A 287 26.46 -7.33 -9.12
C PHE A 287 27.48 -6.39 -8.48
N ASP A 288 27.25 -5.09 -8.56
CA ASP A 288 28.13 -4.04 -8.01
C ASP A 288 27.90 -3.79 -6.50
N HIS A 289 26.95 -4.50 -5.87
CA HIS A 289 26.70 -4.35 -4.45
C HIS A 289 27.85 -4.97 -3.63
N PRO A 290 28.53 -4.21 -2.77
CA PRO A 290 29.69 -4.67 -2.01
C PRO A 290 29.38 -5.81 -1.05
#